data_b647357e44f08ea3ed55d8e929039692
#
_entry.id   b647357e44f08ea3ed55d8e929039692
#
_cell.length_a   1.000
_cell.length_b   1.000
_cell.length_c   1.000
_cell.angle_alpha   90.00
_cell.angle_beta   90.00
_cell.angle_gamma   90.00
#
_symmetry.space_group_name_H-M   'P 1'
#
loop_
_entity.id
_entity.type
_entity.pdbx_description
1 polymer ?
#
loop_
_entity_poly.entity_id
_entity_poly.type
_entity_poly.pdbx_seq_one_letter_code
_entity_poly.pdbx_strand_id
1 'polypeptide(L)'
;KDYKVPIVLLGQHLDGYPCIYQDDYKAAFMVTEKLAKKGKKFAYIGVTDKDEAVGARRKKGFVDALHKGKLEILPEKMKAGSFTMDSGYEMAKELFEEDPSIDSLVCATDTMAVGAMTYLKEIRLRIPEDVQIAGIGDGVPGKIVEPKLTTVHFYYKTSGMEAAAMLADLIENDTGISKEIKMGCELVERESHR
;
A
#
# COMPACT_ATOMS: atom_id res chain seq x y z
N LYS A 1 10.28 10.85 26.68
CA LYS A 1 9.17 11.25 27.60
C LYS A 1 8.83 10.05 28.43
N ASP A 2 8.99 10.18 29.74
CA ASP A 2 8.60 9.12 30.70
C ASP A 2 7.08 9.14 30.86
N TYR A 3 6.39 8.39 30.01
CA TYR A 3 4.97 8.14 30.22
C TYR A 3 4.81 7.18 31.40
N LYS A 4 4.03 7.60 32.37
CA LYS A 4 3.70 6.78 33.57
C LYS A 4 2.60 5.73 33.28
N VAL A 5 2.12 5.65 32.02
CA VAL A 5 1.08 4.72 31.58
C VAL A 5 1.62 3.81 30.48
N PRO A 6 1.26 2.53 30.47
CA PRO A 6 1.62 1.63 29.37
C PRO A 6 1.08 2.13 28.03
N ILE A 7 1.89 1.94 26.99
CA ILE A 7 1.53 2.35 25.62
C ILE A 7 1.87 1.18 24.68
N VAL A 8 0.97 0.89 23.75
CA VAL A 8 1.19 0.00 22.61
C VAL A 8 0.94 0.77 21.33
N LEU A 9 1.88 0.76 20.40
CA LEU A 9 1.74 1.40 19.11
C LEU A 9 1.03 0.44 18.14
N LEU A 10 0.06 0.95 17.40
CA LEU A 10 -0.67 0.18 16.40
C LEU A 10 -0.50 0.80 15.01
N GLY A 11 -0.08 -0.01 14.04
CA GLY A 11 0.10 0.39 12.65
C GLY A 11 1.47 0.96 12.30
N GLN A 12 2.30 1.27 13.30
CA GLN A 12 3.65 1.81 13.11
C GLN A 12 4.66 1.00 13.95
N HIS A 13 5.84 0.82 13.40
CA HIS A 13 6.99 0.32 14.14
C HIS A 13 7.78 1.49 14.74
N LEU A 14 8.17 1.38 15.99
CA LEU A 14 9.07 2.32 16.65
C LEU A 14 9.96 1.57 17.62
N ASP A 15 11.28 1.66 17.41
CA ASP A 15 12.27 0.99 18.24
C ASP A 15 12.08 1.30 19.72
N GLY A 16 12.14 0.26 20.55
CA GLY A 16 12.01 0.37 22.00
C GLY A 16 10.58 0.51 22.53
N TYR A 17 9.56 0.50 21.67
CA TYR A 17 8.17 0.52 22.07
C TYR A 17 7.45 -0.78 21.69
N PRO A 18 6.55 -1.30 22.56
CA PRO A 18 5.66 -2.39 22.17
C PRO A 18 4.81 -1.95 20.99
N CYS A 19 4.82 -2.73 19.90
CA CYS A 19 4.12 -2.34 18.70
C CYS A 19 3.56 -3.52 17.90
N ILE A 20 2.47 -3.26 17.18
CA ILE A 20 1.88 -4.16 16.22
C ILE A 20 1.74 -3.41 14.91
N TYR A 21 2.36 -3.92 13.85
CA TYR A 21 2.41 -3.24 12.57
C TYR A 21 2.23 -4.21 11.40
N GLN A 22 1.87 -3.67 10.23
CA GLN A 22 1.66 -4.43 9.01
C GLN A 22 2.98 -4.67 8.27
N ASP A 23 3.06 -5.75 7.48
CA ASP A 23 4.20 -5.96 6.58
C ASP A 23 3.99 -5.17 5.28
N ASP A 24 4.12 -3.84 5.36
CA ASP A 24 3.90 -2.90 4.27
C ASP A 24 4.83 -3.14 3.07
N TYR A 25 6.08 -3.53 3.35
CA TYR A 25 7.02 -3.93 2.31
C TYR A 25 6.51 -5.14 1.53
N LYS A 26 6.14 -6.20 2.24
CA LYS A 26 5.64 -7.44 1.63
C LYS A 26 4.34 -7.20 0.85
N ALA A 27 3.45 -6.37 1.36
CA ALA A 27 2.20 -6.03 0.69
C ALA A 27 2.44 -5.41 -0.68
N ALA A 28 3.29 -4.38 -0.77
CA ALA A 28 3.62 -3.74 -2.02
C ALA A 28 4.42 -4.67 -2.95
N PHE A 29 5.33 -5.46 -2.39
CA PHE A 29 6.08 -6.45 -3.15
C PHE A 29 5.16 -7.47 -3.82
N MET A 30 4.23 -8.07 -3.09
CA MET A 30 3.31 -9.11 -3.59
C MET A 30 2.42 -8.59 -4.72
N VAL A 31 1.79 -7.43 -4.54
CA VAL A 31 0.88 -6.88 -5.56
C VAL A 31 1.65 -6.46 -6.81
N THR A 32 2.85 -5.90 -6.65
CA THR A 32 3.72 -5.53 -7.79
C THR A 32 4.21 -6.76 -8.53
N GLU A 33 4.68 -7.79 -7.83
CA GLU A 33 5.08 -9.07 -8.43
C GLU A 33 3.94 -9.72 -9.22
N LYS A 34 2.69 -9.58 -8.72
CA LYS A 34 1.52 -10.08 -9.45
C LYS A 34 1.31 -9.35 -10.77
N LEU A 35 1.32 -8.01 -10.75
CA LEU A 35 1.18 -7.22 -11.98
C LEU A 35 2.35 -7.43 -12.95
N ALA A 36 3.56 -7.65 -12.45
CA ALA A 36 4.77 -7.83 -13.26
C ALA A 36 4.76 -9.12 -14.11
N LYS A 37 3.83 -10.03 -13.89
CA LYS A 37 3.66 -11.21 -14.76
C LYS A 37 3.21 -10.83 -16.18
N LYS A 38 2.49 -9.73 -16.33
CA LYS A 38 1.95 -9.24 -17.61
C LYS A 38 2.41 -7.83 -17.96
N GLY A 39 2.54 -6.95 -16.95
CA GLY A 39 2.97 -5.56 -17.10
C GLY A 39 4.43 -5.42 -17.49
N LYS A 40 4.75 -4.34 -18.22
CA LYS A 40 6.10 -4.01 -18.67
C LYS A 40 6.50 -2.58 -18.33
N LYS A 41 5.55 -1.64 -18.35
CA LYS A 41 5.79 -0.21 -18.14
C LYS A 41 5.04 0.26 -16.91
N PHE A 42 5.78 0.31 -15.82
CA PHE A 42 5.22 0.59 -14.49
C PHE A 42 5.27 2.06 -14.13
N ALA A 43 4.28 2.47 -13.34
CA ALA A 43 4.30 3.70 -12.54
C ALA A 43 3.83 3.41 -11.12
N TYR A 44 4.15 4.32 -10.21
CA TYR A 44 3.80 4.24 -8.79
C TYR A 44 3.22 5.56 -8.28
N ILE A 45 2.12 5.47 -7.56
CA ILE A 45 1.55 6.59 -6.81
C ILE A 45 1.62 6.28 -5.32
N GLY A 46 2.43 7.02 -4.60
CA GLY A 46 2.65 6.86 -3.18
C GLY A 46 2.42 8.13 -2.37
N VAL A 47 2.95 8.13 -1.17
CA VAL A 47 2.98 9.28 -0.27
C VAL A 47 4.42 9.62 0.10
N THR A 48 4.63 10.67 0.87
CA THR A 48 5.96 11.10 1.31
C THR A 48 6.71 9.97 2.04
N ASP A 49 8.00 9.82 1.75
CA ASP A 49 8.89 8.84 2.41
C ASP A 49 9.10 9.14 3.93
N LYS A 50 8.59 10.28 4.43
CA LYS A 50 8.52 10.56 5.87
C LYS A 50 7.54 9.65 6.60
N ASP A 51 6.54 9.13 5.89
CA ASP A 51 5.72 8.03 6.37
C ASP A 51 6.50 6.72 6.13
N GLU A 52 7.04 6.15 7.21
CA GLU A 52 7.89 4.97 7.13
C GLU A 52 7.12 3.76 6.59
N ALA A 53 5.88 3.53 7.02
CA ALA A 53 5.09 2.37 6.64
C ALA A 53 4.57 2.48 5.20
N VAL A 54 3.74 3.48 4.92
CA VAL A 54 3.04 3.61 3.63
C VAL A 54 3.92 4.27 2.57
N GLY A 55 4.74 5.23 2.95
CA GLY A 55 5.68 5.92 2.05
C GLY A 55 6.90 5.05 1.74
N ALA A 56 7.82 4.94 2.70
CA ALA A 56 9.13 4.32 2.45
C ALA A 56 9.04 2.82 2.20
N ARG A 57 8.35 2.04 3.06
CA ARG A 57 8.34 0.57 2.97
C ARG A 57 7.54 0.06 1.78
N ARG A 58 6.37 0.64 1.47
CA ARG A 58 5.60 0.22 0.27
C ARG A 58 6.34 0.57 -1.01
N LYS A 59 6.91 1.77 -1.11
CA LYS A 59 7.74 2.17 -2.25
C LYS A 59 8.93 1.22 -2.44
N LYS A 60 9.63 0.87 -1.36
CA LYS A 60 10.74 -0.09 -1.43
C LYS A 60 10.26 -1.47 -1.91
N GLY A 61 9.15 -1.97 -1.39
CA GLY A 61 8.57 -3.24 -1.82
C GLY A 61 8.22 -3.25 -3.31
N PHE A 62 7.65 -2.16 -3.82
CA PHE A 62 7.36 -1.96 -5.24
C PHE A 62 8.65 -2.03 -6.09
N VAL A 63 9.66 -1.24 -5.76
CA VAL A 63 10.92 -1.19 -6.52
C VAL A 63 11.63 -2.55 -6.52
N ASP A 64 11.74 -3.20 -5.35
CA ASP A 64 12.41 -4.50 -5.23
C ASP A 64 11.69 -5.60 -6.00
N ALA A 65 10.34 -5.56 -6.08
CA ALA A 65 9.56 -6.51 -6.88
C ALA A 65 9.82 -6.34 -8.38
N LEU A 66 9.92 -5.10 -8.87
CA LEU A 66 10.29 -4.83 -10.27
C LEU A 66 11.70 -5.32 -10.57
N HIS A 67 12.68 -5.03 -9.72
CA HIS A 67 14.06 -5.49 -9.88
C HIS A 67 14.13 -7.02 -9.92
N LYS A 68 13.39 -7.73 -9.05
CA LYS A 68 13.28 -9.19 -9.11
C LYS A 68 12.74 -9.67 -10.45
N GLY A 69 11.77 -8.95 -11.02
CA GLY A 69 11.20 -9.20 -12.34
C GLY A 69 12.09 -8.74 -13.50
N LYS A 70 13.30 -8.21 -13.24
CA LYS A 70 14.20 -7.58 -14.22
C LYS A 70 13.55 -6.44 -14.99
N LEU A 71 12.67 -5.69 -14.30
CA LEU A 71 12.05 -4.47 -14.77
C LEU A 71 12.69 -3.28 -14.07
N GLU A 72 12.83 -2.18 -14.80
CA GLU A 72 13.36 -0.93 -14.26
C GLU A 72 12.22 0.08 -14.06
N ILE A 73 12.40 0.97 -13.10
CA ILE A 73 11.52 2.10 -12.84
C ILE A 73 12.36 3.36 -12.71
N LEU A 74 11.99 4.37 -13.47
CA LEU A 74 12.63 5.68 -13.40
C LEU A 74 12.00 6.54 -12.28
N PRO A 75 12.77 7.37 -11.58
CA PRO A 75 12.25 8.19 -10.49
C PRO A 75 11.04 9.05 -10.85
N GLU A 76 10.98 9.60 -12.07
CA GLU A 76 9.88 10.42 -12.57
C GLU A 76 8.56 9.64 -12.74
N LYS A 77 8.62 8.32 -12.82
CA LYS A 77 7.44 7.43 -12.85
C LYS A 77 6.88 7.12 -11.46
N MET A 78 7.47 7.69 -10.42
CA MET A 78 7.02 7.55 -9.05
C MET A 78 6.60 8.92 -8.51
N LYS A 79 5.30 9.12 -8.34
CA LYS A 79 4.74 10.37 -7.79
C LYS A 79 4.36 10.17 -6.33
N ALA A 80 4.45 11.24 -5.54
CA ALA A 80 4.07 11.24 -4.13
C ALA A 80 3.02 12.33 -3.87
N GLY A 81 1.88 11.91 -3.35
CA GLY A 81 0.76 12.79 -3.03
C GLY A 81 0.26 12.60 -1.59
N SER A 82 -1.02 12.85 -1.37
CA SER A 82 -1.73 12.64 -0.11
C SER A 82 -2.64 11.42 -0.17
N PHE A 83 -3.18 10.99 0.99
CA PHE A 83 -4.02 9.79 1.12
C PHE A 83 -5.45 9.96 0.56
N THR A 84 -5.66 10.80 -0.44
CA THR A 84 -6.98 11.13 -0.97
C THR A 84 -7.21 10.59 -2.38
N MET A 85 -8.48 10.46 -2.77
CA MET A 85 -8.85 10.11 -4.15
C MET A 85 -8.40 11.20 -5.13
N ASP A 86 -8.58 12.48 -4.77
CA ASP A 86 -8.17 13.62 -5.59
C ASP A 86 -6.65 13.58 -5.89
N SER A 87 -5.86 13.28 -4.87
CA SER A 87 -4.41 13.12 -5.08
C SER A 87 -4.08 11.95 -6.01
N GLY A 88 -4.78 10.83 -5.88
CA GLY A 88 -4.62 9.69 -6.79
C GLY A 88 -4.97 10.04 -8.24
N TYR A 89 -6.03 10.82 -8.42
CA TYR A 89 -6.47 11.34 -9.73
C TYR A 89 -5.40 12.25 -10.34
N GLU A 90 -4.96 13.29 -9.62
CA GLU A 90 -3.99 14.26 -10.13
C GLU A 90 -2.63 13.62 -10.45
N MET A 91 -2.14 12.71 -9.59
CA MET A 91 -0.88 12.00 -9.84
C MET A 91 -0.98 11.07 -11.06
N ALA A 92 -2.13 10.40 -11.25
CA ALA A 92 -2.36 9.60 -12.45
C ALA A 92 -2.39 10.49 -13.70
N LYS A 93 -3.05 11.66 -13.64
CA LYS A 93 -3.07 12.62 -14.72
C LYS A 93 -1.67 13.03 -15.15
N GLU A 94 -0.84 13.48 -14.20
CA GLU A 94 0.56 13.83 -14.48
C GLU A 94 1.33 12.67 -15.15
N LEU A 95 1.21 11.45 -14.61
CA LEU A 95 1.94 10.28 -15.12
C LEU A 95 1.55 9.93 -16.56
N PHE A 96 0.26 9.93 -16.87
CA PHE A 96 -0.23 9.53 -18.21
C PHE A 96 -0.16 10.66 -19.24
N GLU A 97 -0.17 11.93 -18.84
CA GLU A 97 0.17 13.05 -19.71
C GLU A 97 1.67 13.04 -20.10
N GLU A 98 2.55 12.68 -19.16
CA GLU A 98 3.99 12.53 -19.40
C GLU A 98 4.33 11.26 -20.21
N ASP A 99 3.63 10.15 -19.95
CA ASP A 99 3.89 8.87 -20.63
C ASP A 99 2.60 8.04 -20.82
N PRO A 100 1.91 8.18 -21.96
CA PRO A 100 0.72 7.39 -22.26
C PRO A 100 0.96 5.89 -22.45
N SER A 101 2.21 5.45 -22.44
CA SER A 101 2.57 4.03 -22.65
C SER A 101 2.62 3.21 -21.36
N ILE A 102 2.35 3.81 -20.20
CA ILE A 102 2.23 3.10 -18.92
C ILE A 102 1.12 2.04 -19.02
N ASP A 103 1.45 0.80 -18.70
CA ASP A 103 0.52 -0.34 -18.75
C ASP A 103 0.20 -0.94 -17.37
N SER A 104 0.88 -0.47 -16.33
CA SER A 104 0.77 -1.02 -14.98
C SER A 104 0.96 0.08 -13.93
N LEU A 105 -0.05 0.28 -13.08
CA LEU A 105 -0.04 1.29 -12.03
C LEU A 105 -0.22 0.64 -10.65
N VAL A 106 0.71 0.88 -9.74
CA VAL A 106 0.58 0.49 -8.33
C VAL A 106 0.40 1.72 -7.48
N CYS A 107 -0.68 1.74 -6.69
CA CYS A 107 -0.96 2.82 -5.76
C CYS A 107 -0.73 2.35 -4.32
N ALA A 108 -0.12 3.21 -3.52
CA ALA A 108 0.17 2.91 -2.12
C ALA A 108 -1.08 2.62 -1.28
N THR A 109 -2.26 3.12 -1.69
CA THR A 109 -3.54 2.84 -1.04
C THR A 109 -4.66 2.60 -2.06
N ASP A 110 -5.71 1.89 -1.64
CA ASP A 110 -6.92 1.70 -2.46
C ASP A 110 -7.61 3.03 -2.78
N THR A 111 -7.61 3.96 -1.84
CA THR A 111 -8.21 5.29 -2.03
C THR A 111 -7.56 6.04 -3.18
N MET A 112 -6.23 6.05 -3.23
CA MET A 112 -5.48 6.67 -4.33
C MET A 112 -5.69 5.90 -5.64
N ALA A 113 -5.74 4.56 -5.59
CA ALA A 113 -5.99 3.74 -6.76
C ALA A 113 -7.37 4.04 -7.40
N VAL A 114 -8.41 4.21 -6.59
CA VAL A 114 -9.76 4.56 -7.10
C VAL A 114 -9.76 5.95 -7.73
N GLY A 115 -9.03 6.92 -7.16
CA GLY A 115 -8.82 8.22 -7.78
C GLY A 115 -8.15 8.12 -9.16
N ALA A 116 -7.06 7.34 -9.24
CA ALA A 116 -6.37 7.07 -10.48
C ALA A 116 -7.28 6.37 -11.53
N MET A 117 -8.08 5.38 -11.10
CA MET A 117 -9.07 4.71 -11.98
C MET A 117 -10.10 5.70 -12.55
N THR A 118 -10.48 6.71 -11.79
CA THR A 118 -11.41 7.75 -12.28
C THR A 118 -10.79 8.51 -13.45
N TYR A 119 -9.55 8.97 -13.31
CA TYR A 119 -8.82 9.62 -14.41
C TYR A 119 -8.66 8.72 -15.64
N LEU A 120 -8.20 7.47 -15.44
CA LEU A 120 -8.01 6.51 -16.53
C LEU A 120 -9.29 6.29 -17.35
N LYS A 121 -10.45 6.22 -16.68
CA LYS A 121 -11.75 6.11 -17.34
C LYS A 121 -12.13 7.36 -18.14
N GLU A 122 -11.86 8.54 -17.60
CA GLU A 122 -12.12 9.82 -18.30
C GLU A 122 -11.36 9.91 -19.62
N ILE A 123 -10.11 9.44 -19.65
CA ILE A 123 -9.30 9.37 -20.87
C ILE A 123 -9.55 8.09 -21.69
N ARG A 124 -10.59 7.31 -21.34
CA ARG A 124 -11.10 6.11 -22.02
C ARG A 124 -10.11 4.95 -22.11
N LEU A 125 -9.15 4.86 -21.20
CA LEU A 125 -8.34 3.66 -21.03
C LEU A 125 -9.13 2.56 -20.33
N ARG A 126 -9.11 1.38 -20.90
CA ARG A 126 -9.79 0.21 -20.37
C ARG A 126 -8.94 -0.42 -19.26
N ILE A 127 -9.58 -0.75 -18.15
CA ILE A 127 -8.97 -1.46 -17.03
C ILE A 127 -9.59 -2.84 -16.97
N PRO A 128 -8.83 -3.93 -17.08
CA PRO A 128 -7.36 -4.02 -17.06
C PRO A 128 -6.70 -4.08 -18.44
N GLU A 129 -7.43 -3.99 -19.57
CA GLU A 129 -6.93 -4.33 -20.90
C GLU A 129 -5.79 -3.40 -21.36
N ASP A 130 -5.97 -2.11 -21.20
CA ASP A 130 -4.96 -1.10 -21.59
C ASP A 130 -4.01 -0.82 -20.42
N VAL A 131 -4.55 -0.65 -19.20
CA VAL A 131 -3.80 -0.40 -17.97
C VAL A 131 -4.32 -1.25 -16.84
N GLN A 132 -3.47 -2.09 -16.27
CA GLN A 132 -3.79 -2.78 -15.03
C GLN A 132 -3.43 -1.91 -13.81
N ILE A 133 -4.25 -1.98 -12.75
CA ILE A 133 -4.05 -1.17 -11.56
C ILE A 133 -4.26 -1.99 -10.29
N ALA A 134 -3.49 -1.69 -9.27
CA ALA A 134 -3.68 -2.27 -7.94
C ALA A 134 -3.45 -1.25 -6.83
N GLY A 135 -4.14 -1.49 -5.70
CA GLY A 135 -3.98 -0.74 -4.47
C GLY A 135 -3.47 -1.61 -3.32
N ILE A 136 -3.50 -1.07 -2.09
CA ILE A 136 -3.17 -1.77 -0.85
C ILE A 136 -4.12 -1.31 0.26
N GLY A 137 -4.72 -2.26 0.99
CA GLY A 137 -5.57 -1.98 2.15
C GLY A 137 -6.89 -2.73 2.21
N ASP A 138 -7.38 -3.24 1.07
CA ASP A 138 -8.70 -3.91 0.93
C ASP A 138 -9.87 -3.07 1.46
N GLY A 139 -9.81 -1.76 1.18
CA GLY A 139 -10.80 -0.78 1.60
C GLY A 139 -12.13 -0.89 0.83
N VAL A 140 -13.19 -0.30 1.39
CA VAL A 140 -14.53 -0.28 0.78
C VAL A 140 -14.53 0.31 -0.64
N PRO A 141 -13.83 1.43 -0.92
CA PRO A 141 -13.84 2.00 -2.27
C PRO A 141 -13.42 1.01 -3.36
N GLY A 142 -12.38 0.20 -3.08
CA GLY A 142 -11.89 -0.80 -4.05
C GLY A 142 -12.85 -1.98 -4.30
N LYS A 143 -13.82 -2.20 -3.41
CA LYS A 143 -14.85 -3.27 -3.51
C LYS A 143 -16.07 -2.86 -4.33
N ILE A 144 -16.32 -1.55 -4.43
CA ILE A 144 -17.52 -1.01 -5.09
C ILE A 144 -17.24 -0.37 -6.44
N VAL A 145 -15.96 -0.04 -6.73
CA VAL A 145 -15.54 0.51 -8.03
C VAL A 145 -15.61 -0.58 -9.11
N GLU A 146 -15.85 -0.19 -10.36
CA GLU A 146 -15.88 -1.09 -11.51
C GLU A 146 -14.76 -0.73 -12.50
N PRO A 147 -13.86 -1.68 -12.88
CA PRO A 147 -13.73 -3.04 -12.33
C PRO A 147 -13.29 -3.02 -10.87
N LYS A 148 -13.60 -4.09 -10.11
CA LYS A 148 -13.19 -4.18 -8.71
C LYS A 148 -11.68 -4.23 -8.58
N LEU A 149 -11.16 -3.50 -7.58
CA LEU A 149 -9.73 -3.27 -7.41
C LEU A 149 -9.01 -4.48 -6.80
N THR A 150 -8.00 -4.98 -7.49
CA THR A 150 -6.99 -5.89 -6.94
C THR A 150 -6.17 -5.15 -5.89
N THR A 151 -5.97 -5.76 -4.73
CA THR A 151 -5.39 -5.11 -3.56
C THR A 151 -4.71 -6.11 -2.63
N VAL A 152 -4.18 -5.64 -1.51
CA VAL A 152 -3.67 -6.47 -0.42
C VAL A 152 -4.49 -6.21 0.83
N HIS A 153 -4.99 -7.29 1.43
CA HIS A 153 -5.72 -7.25 2.69
C HIS A 153 -4.77 -7.29 3.89
N PHE A 154 -5.03 -6.40 4.85
CA PHE A 154 -4.41 -6.42 6.17
C PHE A 154 -5.43 -6.83 7.23
N TYR A 155 -5.02 -7.65 8.18
CA TYR A 155 -5.86 -8.18 9.26
C TYR A 155 -6.05 -7.16 10.40
N TYR A 156 -6.61 -5.99 10.09
CA TYR A 156 -6.76 -4.87 11.03
C TYR A 156 -7.51 -5.24 12.32
N LYS A 157 -8.56 -6.08 12.21
CA LYS A 157 -9.30 -6.56 13.38
C LYS A 157 -8.39 -7.37 14.31
N THR A 158 -7.64 -8.32 13.76
CA THR A 158 -6.68 -9.12 14.53
C THR A 158 -5.60 -8.26 15.13
N SER A 159 -5.04 -7.31 14.37
CA SER A 159 -4.05 -6.36 14.88
C SER A 159 -4.56 -5.56 16.08
N GLY A 160 -5.81 -5.11 16.04
CA GLY A 160 -6.45 -4.42 17.17
C GLY A 160 -6.63 -5.31 18.39
N MET A 161 -7.01 -6.57 18.18
CA MET A 161 -7.15 -7.55 19.28
C MET A 161 -5.81 -7.86 19.94
N GLU A 162 -4.77 -8.06 19.14
CA GLU A 162 -3.39 -8.29 19.65
C GLU A 162 -2.86 -7.07 20.41
N ALA A 163 -3.14 -5.84 19.90
CA ALA A 163 -2.75 -4.62 20.60
C ALA A 163 -3.44 -4.47 21.96
N ALA A 164 -4.73 -4.79 22.04
CA ALA A 164 -5.47 -4.76 23.29
C ALA A 164 -4.96 -5.81 24.28
N ALA A 165 -4.68 -7.03 23.82
CA ALA A 165 -4.12 -8.09 24.66
C ALA A 165 -2.71 -7.72 25.16
N MET A 166 -1.85 -7.18 24.30
CA MET A 166 -0.52 -6.71 24.69
C MET A 166 -0.59 -5.56 25.71
N LEU A 167 -1.53 -4.63 25.54
CA LEU A 167 -1.72 -3.54 26.50
C LEU A 167 -2.20 -4.05 27.85
N ALA A 168 -3.14 -5.01 27.88
CA ALA A 168 -3.61 -5.63 29.11
C ALA A 168 -2.46 -6.34 29.84
N ASP A 169 -1.65 -7.11 29.13
CA ASP A 169 -0.46 -7.79 29.70
C ASP A 169 0.53 -6.78 30.32
N LEU A 170 0.77 -5.64 29.66
CA LEU A 170 1.65 -4.59 30.18
C LEU A 170 1.08 -3.92 31.43
N ILE A 171 -0.24 -3.81 31.56
CA ILE A 171 -0.89 -3.24 32.76
C ILE A 171 -0.79 -4.21 33.95
N GLU A 172 -0.99 -5.50 33.69
CA GLU A 172 -1.05 -6.52 34.74
C GLU A 172 0.33 -7.03 35.17
N ASN A 173 1.27 -7.15 34.21
CA ASN A 173 2.51 -7.89 34.38
C ASN A 173 3.75 -7.10 33.91
N ASP A 174 3.81 -5.78 34.09
CA ASP A 174 4.91 -4.95 33.58
C ASP A 174 6.30 -5.62 33.71
N THR A 175 6.69 -6.33 32.66
CA THR A 175 7.96 -7.06 32.59
C THR A 175 9.12 -6.19 32.11
N GLY A 176 8.84 -4.96 31.68
CA GLY A 176 9.81 -4.08 31.02
C GLY A 176 10.28 -4.57 29.66
N ILE A 177 9.66 -5.62 29.10
CA ILE A 177 10.04 -6.20 27.81
C ILE A 177 9.18 -5.57 26.70
N SER A 178 9.84 -4.93 25.73
CA SER A 178 9.18 -4.48 24.49
C SER A 178 8.90 -5.68 23.59
N LYS A 179 7.63 -5.85 23.20
CA LYS A 179 7.20 -6.88 22.25
C LYS A 179 6.82 -6.24 20.92
N GLU A 180 7.25 -6.84 19.82
CA GLU A 180 6.92 -6.41 18.48
C GLU A 180 6.21 -7.53 17.73
N ILE A 181 5.05 -7.22 17.11
CA ILE A 181 4.33 -8.16 16.27
C ILE A 181 4.17 -7.56 14.87
N LYS A 182 4.84 -8.19 13.91
CA LYS A 182 4.65 -7.89 12.50
C LYS A 182 3.54 -8.78 11.93
N MET A 183 2.44 -8.15 11.50
CA MET A 183 1.28 -8.84 10.94
C MET A 183 1.50 -9.19 9.47
N GLY A 184 1.09 -10.38 9.08
CA GLY A 184 1.06 -10.79 7.68
C GLY A 184 -0.01 -10.07 6.87
N CYS A 185 0.01 -10.31 5.55
CA CYS A 185 -0.96 -9.76 4.61
C CYS A 185 -1.31 -10.78 3.54
N GLU A 186 -2.41 -10.57 2.82
CA GLU A 186 -2.92 -11.45 1.77
C GLU A 186 -3.24 -10.68 0.49
N LEU A 187 -2.82 -11.22 -0.66
CA LEU A 187 -3.19 -10.67 -1.96
C LEU A 187 -4.65 -11.02 -2.28
N VAL A 188 -5.43 -10.00 -2.59
CA VAL A 188 -6.83 -10.12 -3.01
C VAL A 188 -6.94 -9.77 -4.49
N GLU A 189 -6.98 -10.80 -5.31
CA GLU A 189 -7.10 -10.66 -6.76
C GLU A 189 -8.55 -10.35 -7.16
N ARG A 190 -8.72 -9.30 -7.97
CA ARG A 190 -10.01 -8.86 -8.54
C ARG A 190 -9.83 -8.53 -10.03
N GLU A 191 -10.76 -7.76 -10.60
CA GLU A 191 -10.84 -7.57 -12.05
C GLU A 191 -9.87 -6.52 -12.61
N SER A 192 -9.22 -5.70 -11.78
CA SER A 192 -8.37 -4.58 -12.23
C SER A 192 -6.96 -4.95 -12.68
N HIS A 193 -6.61 -6.26 -12.73
CA HIS A 193 -5.33 -6.76 -13.24
C HIS A 193 -5.54 -7.90 -14.26
N ARG A 194 -4.49 -8.21 -15.03
CA ARG A 194 -4.48 -9.26 -16.08
C ARG A 194 -3.83 -10.55 -15.61
#